data_d15b34b59035552bd2b2e1571a5e3658
#
_entry.id   d15b34b59035552bd2b2e1571a5e3658
#
_cell.length_a   1.000
_cell.length_b   1.000
_cell.length_c   1.000
_cell.angle_alpha   90.00
_cell.angle_beta   90.00
_cell.angle_gamma   90.00
#
_symmetry.space_group_name_H-M   'P 1'
#
loop_
_entity.id
_entity.type
_entity.pdbx_description
1 polymer ?
#
loop_
_entity_poly.entity_id
_entity_poly.type
_entity_poly.pdbx_seq_one_letter_code
_entity_poly.pdbx_strand_id
1 'polypeptide(L)'
;GLSFLEFNYMIMQSYDFYYMFQHNGCNMQFGGNDQWSNMLGGTELIRRKLGKDAHAMTITLLTDSQGNKMGKTAGNAVWLDPNKTSPFEFYQYWRNVGDADVLKCIRMLTFLPLEQINEMAEWEGAKLNEAKDILAYELTKLVHGEEEAEKARQAARALFGGGANAQDMPTTELLSLIHISEPTRP
;
A
#
# COMPACT_ATOMS: atom_id res chain seq x y z
N GLY A 1 25.19 -12.27 -13.77
CA GLY A 1 26.06 -12.52 -12.63
C GLY A 1 25.76 -11.53 -11.50
N LEU A 2 26.14 -11.87 -10.29
CA LEU A 2 25.99 -11.00 -9.12
C LEU A 2 26.99 -9.83 -9.23
N SER A 3 26.53 -8.60 -9.10
CA SER A 3 27.40 -7.44 -9.07
C SER A 3 28.09 -7.30 -7.71
N PHE A 4 29.20 -6.57 -7.65
CA PHE A 4 29.91 -6.29 -6.39
C PHE A 4 29.01 -5.55 -5.38
N LEU A 5 28.16 -4.66 -5.87
CA LEU A 5 27.23 -3.91 -5.03
C LEU A 5 26.17 -4.81 -4.39
N GLU A 6 25.57 -5.70 -5.19
CA GLU A 6 24.58 -6.68 -4.69
C GLU A 6 25.19 -7.64 -3.67
N PHE A 7 26.42 -8.09 -3.92
CA PHE A 7 27.14 -8.94 -2.97
C PHE A 7 27.40 -8.23 -1.63
N ASN A 8 27.89 -7.00 -1.68
CA ASN A 8 28.12 -6.21 -0.45
C ASN A 8 26.80 -5.93 0.29
N TYR A 9 25.71 -5.66 -0.43
CA TYR A 9 24.40 -5.45 0.19
C TYR A 9 23.95 -6.67 0.99
N MET A 10 24.13 -7.87 0.45
CA MET A 10 23.81 -9.11 1.17
C MET A 10 24.62 -9.26 2.47
N ILE A 11 25.89 -8.91 2.43
CA ILE A 11 26.77 -8.96 3.63
C ILE A 11 26.30 -7.94 4.68
N MET A 12 26.01 -6.72 4.26
CA MET A 12 25.56 -5.64 5.15
C MET A 12 24.24 -6.00 5.83
N GLN A 13 23.24 -6.45 5.10
CA GLN A 13 21.96 -6.88 5.67
C GLN A 13 22.12 -8.08 6.61
N SER A 14 22.98 -9.02 6.27
CA SER A 14 23.29 -10.16 7.14
C SER A 14 23.92 -9.73 8.46
N TYR A 15 24.82 -8.75 8.41
CA TYR A 15 25.46 -8.20 9.60
C TYR A 15 24.47 -7.39 10.45
N ASP A 16 23.60 -6.60 9.81
CA ASP A 16 22.54 -5.84 10.52
C ASP A 16 21.64 -6.78 11.31
N PHE A 17 21.20 -7.90 10.70
CA PHE A 17 20.39 -8.88 11.41
C PHE A 17 21.14 -9.53 12.58
N TYR A 18 22.41 -9.89 12.38
CA TYR A 18 23.27 -10.42 13.44
C TYR A 18 23.42 -9.42 14.59
N TYR A 19 23.63 -8.14 14.30
CA TYR A 19 23.75 -7.07 15.28
C TYR A 19 22.45 -6.90 16.09
N MET A 20 21.32 -6.79 15.40
CA MET A 20 20.01 -6.67 16.03
C MET A 20 19.63 -7.90 16.86
N PHE A 21 20.03 -9.08 16.43
CA PHE A 21 19.85 -10.28 17.22
C PHE A 21 20.56 -10.20 18.57
N GLN A 22 21.80 -9.72 18.59
CA GLN A 22 22.60 -9.61 19.82
C GLN A 22 22.14 -8.48 20.75
N HIS A 23 21.78 -7.33 20.18
CA HIS A 23 21.58 -6.11 20.95
C HIS A 23 20.11 -5.76 21.20
N ASN A 24 19.22 -6.21 20.34
CA ASN A 24 17.80 -5.87 20.39
C ASN A 24 16.87 -7.08 20.62
N GLY A 25 17.43 -8.30 20.72
CA GLY A 25 16.62 -9.52 20.82
C GLY A 25 15.80 -9.85 19.55
N CYS A 26 16.16 -9.25 18.42
CA CYS A 26 15.48 -9.47 17.14
C CYS A 26 15.85 -10.84 16.58
N ASN A 27 14.94 -11.81 16.65
CA ASN A 27 15.16 -13.19 16.23
C ASN A 27 14.45 -13.57 14.92
N MET A 28 13.71 -12.65 14.30
CA MET A 28 12.98 -12.89 13.06
C MET A 28 13.07 -11.70 12.13
N GLN A 29 13.26 -11.97 10.83
CA GLN A 29 13.26 -10.97 9.77
C GLN A 29 12.17 -11.29 8.75
N PHE A 30 11.44 -10.25 8.32
CA PHE A 30 10.40 -10.33 7.30
C PHE A 30 10.83 -9.57 6.06
N GLY A 31 10.46 -10.07 4.89
CA GLY A 31 10.69 -9.36 3.64
C GLY A 31 9.85 -9.88 2.49
N GLY A 32 9.96 -9.25 1.34
CA GLY A 32 9.42 -9.80 0.10
C GLY A 32 10.23 -11.02 -0.38
N ASN A 33 9.69 -11.80 -1.30
CA ASN A 33 10.38 -12.96 -1.86
C ASN A 33 11.75 -12.63 -2.46
N ASP A 34 11.92 -11.41 -2.97
CA ASP A 34 13.18 -10.90 -3.50
C ASP A 34 14.28 -10.71 -2.42
N GLN A 35 13.90 -10.65 -1.13
CA GLN A 35 14.80 -10.48 0.00
C GLN A 35 15.27 -11.81 0.62
N TRP A 36 14.78 -12.95 0.13
CA TRP A 36 15.04 -14.26 0.73
C TRP A 36 16.53 -14.54 0.94
N SER A 37 17.34 -14.38 -0.09
CA SER A 37 18.80 -14.63 -0.02
C SER A 37 19.50 -13.73 1.00
N ASN A 38 19.10 -12.45 1.08
CA ASN A 38 19.67 -11.49 2.02
C ASN A 38 19.35 -11.87 3.47
N MET A 39 18.11 -12.32 3.74
CA MET A 39 17.67 -12.74 5.07
C MET A 39 18.35 -14.04 5.51
N LEU A 40 18.48 -15.02 4.59
CA LEU A 40 19.18 -16.26 4.89
C LEU A 40 20.66 -16.05 5.24
N GLY A 41 21.31 -15.09 4.62
CA GLY A 41 22.67 -14.71 4.99
C GLY A 41 22.79 -14.33 6.47
N GLY A 42 21.80 -13.59 6.98
CA GLY A 42 21.73 -13.20 8.39
C GLY A 42 21.46 -14.38 9.32
N THR A 43 20.50 -15.25 9.00
CA THR A 43 20.21 -16.46 9.82
C THR A 43 21.42 -17.37 9.90
N GLU A 44 22.12 -17.57 8.78
CA GLU A 44 23.32 -18.39 8.71
C GLU A 44 24.49 -17.77 9.48
N LEU A 45 24.67 -16.45 9.42
CA LEU A 45 25.69 -15.74 10.19
C LEU A 45 25.47 -15.89 11.69
N ILE A 46 24.22 -15.74 12.16
CA ILE A 46 23.83 -15.94 13.57
C ILE A 46 24.12 -17.39 13.99
N ARG A 47 23.71 -18.36 13.19
CA ARG A 47 23.96 -19.77 13.47
C ARG A 47 25.45 -20.07 13.60
N ARG A 48 26.27 -19.57 12.68
CA ARG A 48 27.73 -19.84 12.67
C ARG A 48 28.47 -19.11 13.80
N LYS A 49 28.09 -17.88 14.10
CA LYS A 49 28.80 -17.05 15.08
C LYS A 49 28.36 -17.28 16.51
N LEU A 50 27.05 -17.53 16.73
CA LEU A 50 26.47 -17.62 18.06
C LEU A 50 25.95 -19.03 18.42
N GLY A 51 25.87 -19.95 17.45
CA GLY A 51 25.27 -21.27 17.67
C GLY A 51 23.77 -21.21 18.01
N LYS A 52 23.09 -20.13 17.59
CA LYS A 52 21.68 -19.85 17.87
C LYS A 52 20.85 -19.84 16.59
N ASP A 53 19.56 -20.08 16.74
CA ASP A 53 18.59 -20.07 15.64
C ASP A 53 17.97 -18.68 15.53
N ALA A 54 17.87 -18.21 14.27
CA ALA A 54 17.09 -17.05 13.86
C ALA A 54 16.22 -17.40 12.66
N HIS A 55 15.14 -16.70 12.48
CA HIS A 55 14.09 -17.04 11.51
C HIS A 55 13.95 -15.98 10.44
N ALA A 56 13.59 -16.42 9.24
CA ALA A 56 13.24 -15.54 8.13
C ALA A 56 11.89 -15.98 7.54
N MET A 57 11.05 -15.01 7.19
CA MET A 57 9.77 -15.26 6.53
C MET A 57 9.59 -14.28 5.38
N THR A 58 9.13 -14.79 4.24
CA THR A 58 8.79 -13.96 3.09
C THR A 58 7.28 -13.82 2.93
N ILE A 59 6.88 -12.66 2.44
CA ILE A 59 5.51 -12.34 2.06
C ILE A 59 5.51 -12.10 0.56
N THR A 60 4.51 -12.63 -0.14
CA THR A 60 4.32 -12.39 -1.57
C THR A 60 4.21 -10.89 -1.85
N LEU A 61 4.89 -10.42 -2.89
CA LEU A 61 4.81 -9.01 -3.31
C LEU A 61 3.37 -8.65 -3.70
N LEU A 62 2.94 -7.48 -3.25
CA LEU A 62 1.66 -6.92 -3.67
C LEU A 62 1.79 -6.42 -5.12
N THR A 63 1.15 -7.13 -6.02
CA THR A 63 1.09 -6.79 -7.45
C THR A 63 -0.35 -6.59 -7.88
N ASP A 64 -0.57 -5.77 -8.89
CA ASP A 64 -1.85 -5.71 -9.58
C ASP A 64 -2.09 -6.97 -10.46
N SER A 65 -3.27 -7.07 -11.06
CA SER A 65 -3.66 -8.16 -11.97
C SER A 65 -2.80 -8.23 -13.25
N GLN A 66 -2.06 -7.16 -13.56
CA GLN A 66 -1.11 -7.08 -14.68
C GLN A 66 0.31 -7.52 -14.28
N GLY A 67 0.55 -7.84 -13.01
CA GLY A 67 1.85 -8.21 -12.47
C GLY A 67 2.76 -7.03 -12.10
N ASN A 68 2.29 -5.78 -12.17
CA ASN A 68 3.05 -4.62 -11.76
C ASN A 68 3.04 -4.48 -10.23
N LYS A 69 4.16 -4.04 -9.65
CA LYS A 69 4.23 -3.76 -8.20
C LYS A 69 3.34 -2.57 -7.86
N MET A 70 2.39 -2.77 -6.96
CA MET A 70 1.53 -1.68 -6.48
C MET A 70 2.32 -0.64 -5.68
N GLY A 71 1.93 0.62 -5.80
CA GLY A 71 2.52 1.74 -5.03
C GLY A 71 3.87 2.27 -5.51
N LYS A 72 4.45 1.73 -6.61
CA LYS A 72 5.73 2.20 -7.17
C LYS A 72 5.63 2.78 -8.59
N THR A 73 4.45 3.00 -9.12
CA THR A 73 4.28 3.56 -10.46
C THR A 73 4.68 5.03 -10.46
N ALA A 74 5.60 5.42 -11.31
CA ALA A 74 6.04 6.80 -11.45
C ALA A 74 4.83 7.71 -11.71
N GLY A 75 4.58 8.67 -10.82
CA GLY A 75 3.46 9.61 -10.89
C GLY A 75 2.21 9.21 -10.10
N ASN A 76 2.06 7.95 -9.66
CA ASN A 76 0.89 7.47 -8.88
C ASN A 76 1.30 6.83 -7.54
N ALA A 77 2.41 7.24 -6.97
CA ALA A 77 2.81 6.77 -5.64
C ALA A 77 1.85 7.32 -4.59
N VAL A 78 1.26 6.42 -3.80
CA VAL A 78 0.42 6.78 -2.67
C VAL A 78 1.28 6.77 -1.41
N TRP A 79 1.32 7.92 -0.74
CA TRP A 79 2.12 8.11 0.46
C TRP A 79 1.27 7.95 1.71
N LEU A 80 1.88 7.45 2.77
CA LEU A 80 1.25 7.39 4.09
C LEU A 80 1.25 8.76 4.79
N ASP A 81 2.14 9.67 4.36
CA ASP A 81 2.22 11.04 4.86
C ASP A 81 1.05 11.87 4.31
N PRO A 82 0.16 12.40 5.18
CA PRO A 82 -1.01 13.17 4.77
C PRO A 82 -0.67 14.48 4.06
N ASN A 83 0.57 14.98 4.20
CA ASN A 83 1.02 16.16 3.48
C ASN A 83 1.41 15.87 2.02
N LYS A 84 1.60 14.60 1.66
CA LYS A 84 1.94 14.17 0.30
C LYS A 84 0.77 13.52 -0.43
N THR A 85 -0.05 12.78 0.28
CA THR A 85 -1.31 12.19 -0.19
C THR A 85 -2.33 12.42 0.90
N SER A 86 -3.33 13.24 0.64
CA SER A 86 -4.38 13.51 1.62
C SER A 86 -5.16 12.24 1.97
N PRO A 87 -5.79 12.16 3.16
CA PRO A 87 -6.62 11.01 3.54
C PRO A 87 -7.72 10.70 2.51
N PHE A 88 -8.28 11.73 1.88
CA PHE A 88 -9.29 11.56 0.83
C PHE A 88 -8.69 10.93 -0.46
N GLU A 89 -7.56 11.42 -0.93
CA GLU A 89 -6.86 10.85 -2.09
C GLU A 89 -6.40 9.42 -1.81
N PHE A 90 -5.92 9.14 -0.58
CA PHE A 90 -5.56 7.81 -0.13
C PHE A 90 -6.77 6.87 -0.16
N TYR A 91 -7.92 7.31 0.36
CA TYR A 91 -9.17 6.56 0.31
C TYR A 91 -9.61 6.30 -1.14
N GLN A 92 -9.57 7.32 -2.01
CA GLN A 92 -9.95 7.19 -3.41
C GLN A 92 -9.06 6.22 -4.19
N TYR A 93 -7.76 6.21 -3.91
CA TYR A 93 -6.84 5.26 -4.52
C TYR A 93 -7.28 3.82 -4.26
N TRP A 94 -7.55 3.47 -3.01
CA TRP A 94 -7.96 2.11 -2.65
C TRP A 94 -9.38 1.77 -3.11
N ARG A 95 -10.26 2.75 -3.17
CA ARG A 95 -11.60 2.58 -3.72
C ARG A 95 -11.59 2.32 -5.24
N ASN A 96 -10.58 2.78 -5.95
CA ASN A 96 -10.42 2.62 -7.40
C ASN A 96 -9.57 1.41 -7.80
N VAL A 97 -9.22 0.53 -6.86
CA VAL A 97 -8.54 -0.73 -7.15
C VAL A 97 -9.38 -1.59 -8.09
N GLY A 98 -8.73 -2.31 -9.00
CA GLY A 98 -9.39 -3.22 -9.94
C GLY A 98 -10.21 -4.31 -9.24
N ASP A 99 -11.30 -4.73 -9.86
CA ASP A 99 -12.19 -5.77 -9.32
C ASP A 99 -11.43 -7.08 -9.03
N ALA A 100 -10.50 -7.43 -9.89
CA ALA A 100 -9.66 -8.62 -9.74
C ALA A 100 -8.67 -8.54 -8.56
N ASP A 101 -8.37 -7.33 -8.09
CA ASP A 101 -7.33 -7.10 -7.08
C ASP A 101 -7.89 -6.83 -5.67
N VAL A 102 -9.15 -6.43 -5.56
CA VAL A 102 -9.75 -5.96 -4.31
C VAL A 102 -9.67 -6.99 -3.19
N LEU A 103 -10.03 -8.24 -3.44
CA LEU A 103 -10.01 -9.31 -2.44
C LEU A 103 -8.58 -9.68 -2.02
N LYS A 104 -7.65 -9.66 -2.96
CA LYS A 104 -6.23 -9.85 -2.66
C LYS A 104 -5.71 -8.75 -1.74
N CYS A 105 -6.06 -7.48 -2.04
CA CYS A 105 -5.70 -6.35 -1.20
C CYS A 105 -6.32 -6.44 0.20
N ILE A 106 -7.59 -6.81 0.32
CA ILE A 106 -8.27 -7.01 1.61
C ILE A 106 -7.53 -8.08 2.43
N ARG A 107 -7.22 -9.23 1.85
CA ARG A 107 -6.51 -10.33 2.54
C ARG A 107 -5.11 -9.96 3.00
N MET A 108 -4.40 -9.15 2.22
CA MET A 108 -3.00 -8.82 2.50
C MET A 108 -2.81 -7.60 3.39
N LEU A 109 -3.74 -6.65 3.37
CA LEU A 109 -3.53 -5.32 3.93
C LEU A 109 -4.49 -4.97 5.07
N THR A 110 -5.55 -5.76 5.30
CA THR A 110 -6.50 -5.48 6.38
C THR A 110 -6.42 -6.52 7.50
N PHE A 111 -6.99 -6.19 8.64
CA PHE A 111 -7.11 -7.09 9.79
C PHE A 111 -8.55 -7.61 9.96
N LEU A 112 -9.34 -7.62 8.89
CA LEU A 112 -10.68 -8.18 8.89
C LEU A 112 -10.67 -9.68 9.18
N PRO A 113 -11.69 -10.22 9.88
CA PRO A 113 -11.82 -11.65 10.10
C PRO A 113 -11.87 -12.43 8.78
N LEU A 114 -11.18 -13.58 8.73
CA LEU A 114 -11.12 -14.41 7.52
C LEU A 114 -12.50 -14.88 7.06
N GLU A 115 -13.42 -15.10 7.98
CA GLU A 115 -14.81 -15.48 7.67
C GLU A 115 -15.49 -14.41 6.84
N GLN A 116 -15.37 -13.13 7.25
CA GLN A 116 -15.90 -11.99 6.52
C GLN A 116 -15.24 -11.84 5.14
N ILE A 117 -13.92 -12.04 5.05
CA ILE A 117 -13.21 -11.97 3.77
C ILE A 117 -13.63 -13.09 2.84
N ASN A 118 -13.87 -14.30 3.36
CA ASN A 118 -14.34 -15.43 2.57
C ASN A 118 -15.78 -15.22 2.06
N GLU A 119 -16.65 -14.59 2.85
CA GLU A 119 -17.97 -14.18 2.40
C GLU A 119 -17.90 -13.17 1.24
N MET A 120 -17.00 -12.20 1.33
CA MET A 120 -16.76 -11.24 0.24
C MET A 120 -16.21 -11.89 -1.03
N ALA A 121 -15.61 -13.09 -0.95
CA ALA A 121 -15.09 -13.79 -2.12
C ALA A 121 -16.20 -14.27 -3.06
N GLU A 122 -17.42 -14.40 -2.57
CA GLU A 122 -18.61 -14.77 -3.36
C GLU A 122 -19.31 -13.52 -3.98
N TRP A 123 -18.79 -12.33 -3.72
CA TRP A 123 -19.41 -11.10 -4.19
C TRP A 123 -19.04 -10.80 -5.64
N GLU A 124 -20.04 -10.43 -6.44
CA GLU A 124 -19.90 -10.07 -7.84
C GLU A 124 -20.61 -8.76 -8.17
N GLY A 125 -20.24 -8.15 -9.28
CA GLY A 125 -20.88 -6.94 -9.81
C GLY A 125 -20.92 -5.78 -8.83
N ALA A 126 -22.09 -5.27 -8.49
CA ALA A 126 -22.24 -4.10 -7.63
C ALA A 126 -21.71 -4.31 -6.20
N LYS A 127 -21.70 -5.56 -5.69
CA LYS A 127 -21.16 -5.87 -4.37
C LYS A 127 -19.63 -5.69 -4.28
N LEU A 128 -18.91 -5.82 -5.39
CA LEU A 128 -17.47 -5.51 -5.41
C LEU A 128 -17.18 -4.04 -5.09
N ASN A 129 -18.10 -3.13 -5.42
CA ASN A 129 -17.97 -1.73 -5.00
C ASN A 129 -18.07 -1.54 -3.48
N GLU A 130 -18.86 -2.39 -2.81
CA GLU A 130 -18.91 -2.42 -1.36
C GLU A 130 -17.60 -2.97 -0.76
N ALA A 131 -17.04 -4.03 -1.33
CA ALA A 131 -15.74 -4.55 -0.93
C ALA A 131 -14.62 -3.50 -1.09
N LYS A 132 -14.65 -2.71 -2.17
CA LYS A 132 -13.72 -1.59 -2.37
C LYS A 132 -13.93 -0.46 -1.35
N ASP A 133 -15.17 -0.17 -0.98
CA ASP A 133 -15.49 0.81 0.08
C ASP A 133 -14.92 0.36 1.43
N ILE A 134 -15.10 -0.92 1.77
CA ILE A 134 -14.56 -1.54 2.98
C ILE A 134 -13.02 -1.49 2.96
N LEU A 135 -12.38 -1.90 1.87
CA LEU A 135 -10.92 -1.84 1.72
C LEU A 135 -10.40 -0.42 1.95
N ALA A 136 -10.97 0.56 1.26
CA ALA A 136 -10.56 1.95 1.34
C ALA A 136 -10.75 2.50 2.76
N TYR A 137 -11.87 2.19 3.40
CA TYR A 137 -12.16 2.60 4.76
C TYR A 137 -11.17 2.00 5.77
N GLU A 138 -10.97 0.68 5.74
CA GLU A 138 -10.08 0.00 6.69
C GLU A 138 -8.62 0.47 6.56
N LEU A 139 -8.13 0.67 5.35
CA LEU A 139 -6.78 1.16 5.14
C LEU A 139 -6.61 2.63 5.53
N THR A 140 -7.59 3.48 5.23
CA THR A 140 -7.56 4.88 5.65
C THR A 140 -7.65 5.00 7.17
N LYS A 141 -8.49 4.19 7.80
CA LYS A 141 -8.60 4.10 9.25
C LYS A 141 -7.28 3.66 9.90
N LEU A 142 -6.62 2.66 9.32
CA LEU A 142 -5.34 2.15 9.83
C LEU A 142 -4.23 3.21 9.76
N VAL A 143 -4.19 4.02 8.71
CA VAL A 143 -3.10 4.96 8.44
C VAL A 143 -3.37 6.35 9.01
N HIS A 144 -4.59 6.86 8.85
CA HIS A 144 -4.97 8.25 9.17
C HIS A 144 -5.95 8.38 10.35
N GLY A 145 -6.42 7.26 10.88
CA GLY A 145 -7.40 7.23 11.97
C GLY A 145 -8.85 7.19 11.49
N GLU A 146 -9.73 6.85 12.41
CA GLU A 146 -11.16 6.60 12.13
C GLU A 146 -11.90 7.85 11.67
N GLU A 147 -11.59 9.00 12.28
CA GLU A 147 -12.23 10.28 11.95
C GLU A 147 -11.97 10.69 10.50
N GLU A 148 -10.72 10.60 10.04
CA GLU A 148 -10.35 10.92 8.67
C GLU A 148 -10.89 9.91 7.66
N ALA A 149 -10.96 8.63 8.03
CA ALA A 149 -11.57 7.60 7.20
C ALA A 149 -13.06 7.85 6.98
N GLU A 150 -13.78 8.23 8.04
CA GLU A 150 -15.21 8.54 7.94
C GLU A 150 -15.46 9.81 7.11
N LYS A 151 -14.68 10.87 7.32
CA LYS A 151 -14.73 12.08 6.49
C LYS A 151 -14.50 11.76 5.00
N ALA A 152 -13.46 10.98 4.70
CA ALA A 152 -13.13 10.58 3.34
C ALA A 152 -14.26 9.75 2.70
N ARG A 153 -14.85 8.83 3.47
CA ARG A 153 -15.98 8.00 3.04
C ARG A 153 -17.22 8.83 2.72
N GLN A 154 -17.56 9.78 3.61
CA GLN A 154 -18.70 10.67 3.42
C GLN A 154 -18.51 11.57 2.21
N ALA A 155 -17.32 12.16 2.03
CA ALA A 155 -16.98 12.97 0.87
C ALA A 155 -17.08 12.16 -0.43
N ALA A 156 -16.56 10.91 -0.44
CA ALA A 156 -16.67 10.04 -1.59
C ALA A 156 -18.13 9.71 -1.95
N ARG A 157 -18.97 9.43 -0.94
CA ARG A 157 -20.40 9.17 -1.15
C ARG A 157 -21.15 10.40 -1.66
N ALA A 158 -20.81 11.58 -1.16
CA ALA A 158 -21.40 12.84 -1.64
C ALA A 158 -21.08 13.10 -3.12
N LEU A 159 -19.85 12.83 -3.55
CA LEU A 159 -19.42 13.01 -4.94
C LEU A 159 -20.07 12.04 -5.92
N PHE A 160 -20.32 10.79 -5.51
CA PHE A 160 -20.81 9.73 -6.40
C PHE A 160 -22.26 9.33 -6.16
N GLY A 161 -22.87 9.77 -5.04
CA GLY A 161 -24.22 9.39 -4.61
C GLY A 161 -25.36 10.27 -5.12
N GLY A 162 -25.09 11.27 -5.97
CA GLY A 162 -26.15 12.11 -6.60
C GLY A 162 -26.90 13.05 -5.65
N GLY A 163 -26.42 13.25 -4.41
CA GLY A 163 -27.04 14.09 -3.38
C GLY A 163 -26.10 15.18 -2.82
N ALA A 164 -25.13 15.62 -3.58
CA ALA A 164 -24.14 16.58 -3.10
C ALA A 164 -24.74 17.96 -2.85
N ASN A 165 -24.78 18.40 -1.61
CA ASN A 165 -24.77 19.83 -1.30
C ASN A 165 -23.42 20.38 -1.79
N ALA A 166 -23.46 21.35 -2.71
CA ALA A 166 -22.28 21.96 -3.33
C ALA A 166 -21.32 22.65 -2.32
N GLN A 167 -21.69 22.72 -1.05
CA GLN A 167 -20.88 23.33 0.01
C GLN A 167 -19.78 22.41 0.59
N ASP A 168 -19.89 21.11 0.40
CA ASP A 168 -18.94 20.11 0.94
C ASP A 168 -17.98 19.54 -0.14
N MET A 169 -18.00 20.07 -1.36
CA MET A 169 -17.07 19.67 -2.40
C MET A 169 -15.71 20.33 -2.19
N PRO A 170 -14.60 19.57 -2.26
CA PRO A 170 -13.27 20.15 -2.36
C PRO A 170 -13.22 21.01 -3.65
N THR A 171 -13.26 22.31 -3.48
CA THR A 171 -13.15 23.27 -4.59
C THR A 171 -11.69 23.61 -4.82
N THR A 172 -11.20 23.32 -6.03
CA THR A 172 -9.95 23.90 -6.52
C THR A 172 -10.29 25.19 -7.26
N GLU A 173 -9.75 26.32 -6.83
CA GLU A 173 -9.82 27.54 -7.63
C GLU A 173 -9.02 27.33 -8.91
N LEU A 174 -9.73 27.08 -10.00
CA LEU A 174 -9.17 27.21 -11.34
C LEU A 174 -9.00 28.69 -11.63
N LEU A 175 -7.77 29.18 -11.56
CA LEU A 175 -7.43 30.46 -12.18
C LEU A 175 -7.89 30.38 -13.63
N SER A 176 -8.88 31.20 -13.98
CA SER A 176 -9.46 31.22 -15.32
C SER A 176 -8.36 31.55 -16.33
N LEU A 177 -7.96 30.57 -17.11
CA LEU A 177 -7.11 30.76 -18.29
C LEU A 177 -7.95 31.33 -19.45
N ILE A 178 -8.64 32.46 -19.20
CA ILE A 178 -9.34 33.23 -20.25
C ILE A 178 -8.35 34.09 -21.06
N HIS A 179 -7.08 33.74 -21.10
CA HIS A 179 -6.10 34.38 -22.00
C HIS A 179 -5.28 33.30 -22.73
N ILE A 180 -5.96 32.28 -23.28
CA ILE A 180 -5.39 31.56 -24.40
C ILE A 180 -5.75 32.39 -25.64
N SER A 181 -4.76 33.12 -26.10
CA SER A 181 -4.74 33.94 -27.31
C SER A 181 -5.50 33.28 -28.45
N GLU A 182 -6.40 34.06 -29.09
CA GLU A 182 -6.89 33.77 -30.42
C GLU A 182 -5.73 33.45 -31.37
N PRO A 183 -5.82 32.41 -32.18
CA PRO A 183 -4.85 32.18 -33.23
C PRO A 183 -4.94 33.33 -34.22
N THR A 184 -3.92 34.19 -34.27
CA THR A 184 -3.73 35.12 -35.36
C THR A 184 -3.65 34.33 -36.64
N ARG A 185 -4.67 34.41 -37.46
CA ARG A 185 -4.64 34.00 -38.87
C ARG A 185 -3.72 34.93 -39.65
N PRO A 186 -2.93 34.36 -40.58
CA PRO A 186 -2.08 35.11 -41.48
C PRO A 186 -2.89 35.96 -42.48
#